data_541ad97ff5e0ab1a69c2ca232ea789bb
#
_entry.id   541ad97ff5e0ab1a69c2ca232ea789bb
#
_cell.length_a   1.000
_cell.length_b   1.000
_cell.length_c   1.000
_cell.angle_alpha   90.00
_cell.angle_beta   90.00
_cell.angle_gamma   90.00
#
_symmetry.space_group_name_H-M   'P 1'
#
loop_
_entity.id
_entity.type
_entity.pdbx_description
1 polymer ?
#
loop_
_entity_poly.entity_id
_entity_poly.type
_entity_poly.pdbx_seq_one_letter_code
_entity_poly.pdbx_strand_id
1 'polypeptide(L)'
;MTSARGRLTKDGIRIYEPGDFAGMKEAGRVAATILDDIIPYITVGQTTGEIDRVITDMVSAHGAISATIGYKGYLHASCISVNHVVCHGIPGNKRIKDGDILNIDVTVIVDGWYGDTSRMYVAGTLPRKSERLIQVTHDALFKGIAAVKPGNTFGDIGHAIQTYVEAHRMSVVKDFCGHGLGQVFHAPPNVLHYGRAGTGPVLEEGMFFTIEPMVNLGRPETKVLADDWTAVTRDKSLSAQFEHSVGVTETGVEIFTLSSKGLFHPTYS
;
A
#
# COMPACT_ATOMS: atom_id res chain seq x y z
N MET A 1 8.74 -25.90 -8.28
CA MET A 1 8.82 -24.56 -7.67
C MET A 1 10.30 -24.19 -7.59
N THR A 2 10.77 -23.24 -8.36
CA THR A 2 12.12 -22.69 -8.19
C THR A 2 12.15 -21.97 -6.85
N SER A 3 13.17 -22.25 -6.00
CA SER A 3 13.32 -21.51 -4.75
C SER A 3 13.50 -20.03 -5.07
N ALA A 4 12.83 -19.14 -4.30
CA ALA A 4 12.99 -17.70 -4.47
C ALA A 4 14.48 -17.32 -4.35
N ARG A 5 14.94 -16.38 -5.19
CA ARG A 5 16.34 -15.91 -5.23
C ARG A 5 16.73 -15.21 -3.91
N GLY A 6 18.01 -14.98 -3.75
CA GLY A 6 18.57 -14.26 -2.61
C GLY A 6 18.82 -15.14 -1.38
N ARG A 7 19.50 -14.57 -0.38
CA ARG A 7 19.78 -15.20 0.91
C ARG A 7 18.77 -14.78 1.98
N LEU A 8 18.64 -15.54 3.04
CA LEU A 8 17.85 -15.18 4.21
C LEU A 8 18.76 -14.67 5.34
N THR A 9 18.34 -13.63 6.03
CA THR A 9 18.94 -13.22 7.30
C THR A 9 18.55 -14.20 8.42
N LYS A 10 19.14 -14.03 9.62
CA LYS A 10 18.74 -14.78 10.82
C LYS A 10 17.26 -14.58 11.22
N ASP A 11 16.69 -13.44 10.85
CA ASP A 11 15.29 -13.06 11.13
C ASP A 11 14.34 -13.52 10.01
N GLY A 12 14.84 -14.31 9.03
CA GLY A 12 14.06 -14.82 7.91
C GLY A 12 13.75 -13.78 6.82
N ILE A 13 14.37 -12.61 6.89
CA ILE A 13 14.18 -11.54 5.89
C ILE A 13 15.03 -11.88 4.67
N ARG A 14 14.45 -11.73 3.48
CA ARG A 14 15.15 -12.01 2.22
C ARG A 14 15.97 -10.81 1.78
N ILE A 15 17.18 -11.08 1.36
CA ILE A 15 18.09 -10.12 0.72
C ILE A 15 18.28 -10.56 -0.72
N TYR A 16 17.90 -9.69 -1.63
CA TYR A 16 18.00 -9.86 -3.07
C TYR A 16 19.32 -9.28 -3.61
N GLU A 17 19.75 -9.77 -4.75
CA GLU A 17 20.96 -9.28 -5.43
C GLU A 17 20.66 -7.99 -6.22
N PRO A 18 21.69 -7.16 -6.54
CA PRO A 18 21.48 -5.92 -7.29
C PRO A 18 20.73 -6.09 -8.62
N GLY A 19 20.92 -7.23 -9.31
CA GLY A 19 20.22 -7.55 -10.55
C GLY A 19 18.72 -7.80 -10.39
N ASP A 20 18.26 -8.11 -9.18
CA ASP A 20 16.86 -8.41 -8.87
C ASP A 20 16.00 -7.13 -8.78
N PHE A 21 16.63 -5.97 -8.55
CA PHE A 21 15.95 -4.67 -8.56
C PHE A 21 15.21 -4.40 -9.88
N ALA A 22 15.74 -4.87 -11.00
CA ALA A 22 15.08 -4.68 -12.30
C ALA A 22 13.70 -5.34 -12.38
N GLY A 23 13.57 -6.55 -11.82
CA GLY A 23 12.27 -7.25 -11.75
C GLY A 23 11.25 -6.52 -10.89
N MET A 24 11.69 -6.03 -9.72
CA MET A 24 10.83 -5.24 -8.83
C MET A 24 10.40 -3.90 -9.45
N LYS A 25 11.32 -3.23 -10.16
CA LYS A 25 11.02 -2.00 -10.90
C LYS A 25 9.95 -2.21 -11.95
N GLU A 26 10.03 -3.28 -12.72
CA GLU A 26 9.06 -3.55 -13.77
C GLU A 26 7.68 -3.91 -13.18
N ALA A 27 7.62 -4.78 -12.17
CA ALA A 27 6.36 -5.11 -11.51
C ALA A 27 5.74 -3.88 -10.81
N GLY A 28 6.55 -3.10 -10.11
CA GLY A 28 6.12 -1.85 -9.47
C GLY A 28 5.65 -0.80 -10.46
N ARG A 29 6.33 -0.65 -11.60
CA ARG A 29 5.93 0.24 -12.69
C ARG A 29 4.55 -0.12 -13.25
N VAL A 30 4.29 -1.42 -13.46
CA VAL A 30 2.98 -1.89 -13.96
C VAL A 30 1.88 -1.58 -12.94
N ALA A 31 2.07 -1.91 -11.67
CA ALA A 31 1.11 -1.60 -10.61
C ALA A 31 0.81 -0.09 -10.51
N ALA A 32 1.86 0.76 -10.52
CA ALA A 32 1.71 2.21 -10.49
C ALA A 32 0.98 2.76 -11.74
N THR A 33 1.25 2.19 -12.92
CA THR A 33 0.57 2.59 -14.16
C THR A 33 -0.92 2.29 -14.10
N ILE A 34 -1.32 1.13 -13.57
CA ILE A 34 -2.73 0.79 -13.39
C ILE A 34 -3.41 1.80 -12.46
N LEU A 35 -2.75 2.19 -11.35
CA LEU A 35 -3.27 3.22 -10.44
C LEU A 35 -3.31 4.61 -11.07
N ASP A 36 -2.46 4.93 -12.03
CA ASP A 36 -2.55 6.16 -12.82
C ASP A 36 -3.74 6.12 -13.79
N ASP A 37 -3.90 5.01 -14.49
CA ASP A 37 -4.87 4.87 -15.59
C ASP A 37 -6.31 4.65 -15.10
N ILE A 38 -6.51 4.22 -13.85
CA ILE A 38 -7.85 4.06 -13.26
C ILE A 38 -8.53 5.38 -12.90
N ILE A 39 -7.79 6.49 -12.79
CA ILE A 39 -8.32 7.80 -12.35
C ILE A 39 -9.60 8.22 -13.09
N PRO A 40 -9.71 8.15 -14.43
CA PRO A 40 -10.90 8.57 -15.16
C PRO A 40 -12.15 7.73 -14.86
N TYR A 41 -11.98 6.55 -14.29
CA TYR A 41 -13.07 5.62 -13.98
C TYR A 41 -13.63 5.80 -12.55
N ILE A 42 -13.04 6.70 -11.76
CA ILE A 42 -13.48 6.96 -10.39
C ILE A 42 -14.48 8.12 -10.41
N THR A 43 -15.74 7.78 -10.69
CA THR A 43 -16.82 8.77 -10.85
C THR A 43 -17.98 8.50 -9.90
N VAL A 44 -18.69 9.58 -9.54
CA VAL A 44 -19.91 9.49 -8.70
C VAL A 44 -20.96 8.62 -9.39
N GLY A 45 -21.54 7.68 -8.65
CA GLY A 45 -22.55 6.73 -9.16
C GLY A 45 -22.00 5.38 -9.62
N GLN A 46 -20.73 5.30 -9.92
CA GLN A 46 -20.07 4.04 -10.27
C GLN A 46 -19.96 3.12 -9.06
N THR A 47 -19.98 1.82 -9.28
CA THR A 47 -19.77 0.83 -8.20
C THR A 47 -18.30 0.45 -8.07
N THR A 48 -17.88 0.06 -6.87
CA THR A 48 -16.53 -0.46 -6.67
C THR A 48 -16.23 -1.72 -7.49
N GLY A 49 -17.25 -2.56 -7.75
CA GLY A 49 -17.12 -3.73 -8.62
C GLY A 49 -16.92 -3.40 -10.11
N GLU A 50 -17.46 -2.26 -10.58
CA GLU A 50 -17.19 -1.77 -11.94
C GLU A 50 -15.75 -1.30 -12.08
N ILE A 51 -15.20 -0.63 -11.05
CA ILE A 51 -13.80 -0.21 -11.01
C ILE A 51 -12.88 -1.44 -11.00
N ASP A 52 -13.18 -2.44 -10.18
CA ASP A 52 -12.38 -3.68 -10.10
C ASP A 52 -12.31 -4.43 -11.44
N ARG A 53 -13.42 -4.45 -12.20
CA ARG A 53 -13.42 -5.04 -13.56
C ARG A 53 -12.47 -4.29 -14.50
N VAL A 54 -12.48 -2.96 -14.47
CA VAL A 54 -11.54 -2.15 -15.27
C VAL A 54 -10.09 -2.44 -14.87
N ILE A 55 -9.80 -2.55 -13.57
CA ILE A 55 -8.47 -2.94 -13.07
C ILE A 55 -8.08 -4.33 -13.57
N THR A 56 -9.01 -5.31 -13.54
CA THR A 56 -8.79 -6.66 -14.07
C THR A 56 -8.38 -6.65 -15.54
N ASP A 57 -9.09 -5.84 -16.34
CA ASP A 57 -8.77 -5.67 -17.77
C ASP A 57 -7.41 -5.01 -17.99
N MET A 58 -7.08 -3.98 -17.18
CA MET A 58 -5.77 -3.31 -17.22
C MET A 58 -4.63 -4.26 -16.86
N VAL A 59 -4.77 -5.07 -15.80
CA VAL A 59 -3.77 -6.09 -15.41
C VAL A 59 -3.51 -7.02 -16.60
N SER A 60 -4.57 -7.52 -17.23
CA SER A 60 -4.48 -8.41 -18.39
C SER A 60 -3.82 -7.72 -19.60
N ALA A 61 -4.16 -6.47 -19.86
CA ALA A 61 -3.60 -5.69 -20.97
C ALA A 61 -2.08 -5.45 -20.83
N HIS A 62 -1.58 -5.40 -19.60
CA HIS A 62 -0.14 -5.32 -19.32
C HIS A 62 0.57 -6.69 -19.35
N GLY A 63 -0.14 -7.79 -19.65
CA GLY A 63 0.42 -9.15 -19.61
C GLY A 63 0.80 -9.60 -18.21
N ALA A 64 0.30 -8.91 -17.19
CA ALA A 64 0.55 -9.23 -15.78
C ALA A 64 -0.52 -10.21 -15.25
N ILE A 65 -0.26 -10.76 -14.07
CA ILE A 65 -1.20 -11.60 -13.34
C ILE A 65 -1.62 -10.84 -12.07
N SER A 66 -2.94 -10.81 -11.77
CA SER A 66 -3.39 -10.31 -10.47
C SER A 66 -2.92 -11.25 -9.35
N ALA A 67 -2.19 -10.70 -8.38
CA ALA A 67 -1.69 -11.47 -7.26
C ALA A 67 -2.78 -11.76 -6.21
N THR A 68 -3.85 -10.97 -6.20
CA THR A 68 -4.93 -11.05 -5.21
C THR A 68 -5.96 -12.11 -5.58
N ILE A 69 -6.26 -12.32 -6.87
CA ILE A 69 -7.23 -13.32 -7.31
C ILE A 69 -6.76 -14.74 -6.93
N GLY A 70 -7.55 -15.41 -6.10
CA GLY A 70 -7.23 -16.74 -5.56
C GLY A 70 -6.37 -16.74 -4.31
N TYR A 71 -5.78 -15.61 -3.92
CA TYR A 71 -4.98 -15.51 -2.70
C TYR A 71 -5.88 -15.68 -1.47
N LYS A 72 -5.66 -16.76 -0.72
CA LYS A 72 -6.50 -17.14 0.46
C LYS A 72 -8.00 -17.08 0.20
N GLY A 73 -8.42 -17.36 -1.06
CA GLY A 73 -9.82 -17.36 -1.47
C GLY A 73 -10.38 -16.00 -1.88
N TYR A 74 -9.56 -14.93 -1.94
CA TYR A 74 -10.00 -13.63 -2.46
C TYR A 74 -10.31 -13.70 -3.96
N LEU A 75 -11.36 -12.99 -4.42
CA LEU A 75 -11.90 -13.20 -5.79
C LEU A 75 -11.75 -11.98 -6.72
N HIS A 76 -11.13 -10.90 -6.25
CA HIS A 76 -11.04 -9.63 -6.96
C HIS A 76 -9.59 -9.26 -7.30
N ALA A 77 -9.41 -8.40 -8.31
CA ALA A 77 -8.09 -7.95 -8.74
C ALA A 77 -7.53 -6.80 -7.90
N SER A 78 -8.38 -6.19 -7.07
CA SER A 78 -8.02 -5.06 -6.21
C SER A 78 -8.75 -5.13 -4.88
N CYS A 79 -8.25 -4.39 -3.87
CA CYS A 79 -9.04 -3.99 -2.72
C CYS A 79 -9.50 -2.54 -2.91
N ILE A 80 -10.78 -2.24 -2.63
CA ILE A 80 -11.32 -0.88 -2.74
C ILE A 80 -11.98 -0.49 -1.42
N SER A 81 -11.28 0.33 -0.65
CA SER A 81 -11.64 0.71 0.72
C SER A 81 -12.21 2.12 0.77
N VAL A 82 -13.52 2.24 1.04
CA VAL A 82 -14.25 3.52 0.97
C VAL A 82 -14.48 4.10 2.36
N ASN A 83 -14.10 5.35 2.57
CA ASN A 83 -14.35 6.18 3.76
C ASN A 83 -13.78 5.57 5.06
N HIS A 84 -14.62 4.88 5.85
CA HIS A 84 -14.25 4.27 7.13
C HIS A 84 -13.72 2.83 6.98
N VAL A 85 -13.65 2.30 5.77
CA VAL A 85 -12.94 1.07 5.48
C VAL A 85 -11.45 1.36 5.49
N VAL A 86 -10.72 0.64 6.34
CA VAL A 86 -9.27 0.84 6.56
C VAL A 86 -8.47 0.22 5.44
N CYS A 87 -8.72 -1.07 5.18
CA CYS A 87 -8.07 -1.85 4.13
C CYS A 87 -8.92 -3.08 3.77
N HIS A 88 -8.51 -3.80 2.72
CA HIS A 88 -9.12 -5.04 2.23
C HIS A 88 -10.61 -4.92 1.91
N GLY A 89 -11.08 -3.73 1.54
CA GLY A 89 -12.47 -3.54 1.12
C GLY A 89 -12.77 -4.37 -0.12
N ILE A 90 -13.77 -5.27 -0.05
CA ILE A 90 -14.15 -6.13 -1.17
C ILE A 90 -14.93 -5.33 -2.21
N PRO A 91 -14.49 -5.27 -3.48
CA PRO A 91 -15.26 -4.66 -4.57
C PRO A 91 -16.64 -5.30 -4.74
N GLY A 92 -17.66 -4.49 -5.03
CA GLY A 92 -19.04 -4.98 -5.17
C GLY A 92 -20.02 -3.90 -5.60
N ASN A 93 -21.26 -4.02 -5.15
CA ASN A 93 -22.36 -3.11 -5.53
C ASN A 93 -22.35 -1.77 -4.79
N LYS A 94 -21.35 -1.47 -3.98
CA LYS A 94 -21.19 -0.18 -3.30
C LYS A 94 -21.04 0.93 -4.34
N ARG A 95 -22.04 1.83 -4.41
CA ARG A 95 -21.98 3.02 -5.27
C ARG A 95 -21.20 4.13 -4.58
N ILE A 96 -20.30 4.72 -5.35
CA ILE A 96 -19.51 5.88 -4.95
C ILE A 96 -20.39 7.12 -4.97
N LYS A 97 -20.27 7.94 -3.94
CA LYS A 97 -21.01 9.19 -3.77
C LYS A 97 -20.08 10.39 -3.87
N ASP A 98 -20.66 11.56 -4.12
CA ASP A 98 -19.92 12.82 -4.06
C ASP A 98 -19.29 13.02 -2.67
N GLY A 99 -18.00 13.32 -2.65
CA GLY A 99 -17.19 13.48 -1.45
C GLY A 99 -16.66 12.19 -0.82
N ASP A 100 -16.96 11.01 -1.39
CA ASP A 100 -16.32 9.76 -0.95
C ASP A 100 -14.82 9.78 -1.24
N ILE A 101 -14.04 9.33 -0.26
CA ILE A 101 -12.63 9.01 -0.43
C ILE A 101 -12.47 7.50 -0.49
N LEU A 102 -11.57 7.01 -1.34
CA LEU A 102 -11.33 5.59 -1.47
C LEU A 102 -9.85 5.30 -1.64
N ASN A 103 -9.37 4.26 -0.97
CA ASN A 103 -8.10 3.64 -1.29
C ASN A 103 -8.35 2.55 -2.33
N ILE A 104 -7.52 2.50 -3.36
CA ILE A 104 -7.44 1.40 -4.31
C ILE A 104 -6.06 0.80 -4.19
N ASP A 105 -6.04 -0.49 -3.94
CA ASP A 105 -4.85 -1.30 -3.68
C ASP A 105 -4.76 -2.40 -4.75
N VAL A 106 -3.61 -2.45 -5.43
CA VAL A 106 -3.37 -3.34 -6.57
C VAL A 106 -2.03 -4.03 -6.41
N THR A 107 -2.06 -5.37 -6.45
CA THR A 107 -0.86 -6.18 -6.52
C THR A 107 -0.83 -6.99 -7.82
N VAL A 108 0.25 -6.86 -8.57
CA VAL A 108 0.47 -7.59 -9.82
C VAL A 108 1.70 -8.48 -9.75
N ILE A 109 1.72 -9.53 -10.56
CA ILE A 109 2.89 -10.38 -10.79
C ILE A 109 3.35 -10.17 -12.23
N VAL A 110 4.61 -9.77 -12.39
CA VAL A 110 5.29 -9.64 -13.68
C VAL A 110 6.57 -10.47 -13.62
N ASP A 111 6.71 -11.46 -14.49
CA ASP A 111 7.88 -12.36 -14.54
C ASP A 111 8.25 -12.97 -13.18
N GLY A 112 7.25 -13.24 -12.34
CA GLY A 112 7.42 -13.81 -11.00
C GLY A 112 7.78 -12.80 -9.90
N TRP A 113 7.81 -11.49 -10.20
CA TRP A 113 8.00 -10.41 -9.24
C TRP A 113 6.68 -9.75 -8.87
N TYR A 114 6.50 -9.42 -7.60
CA TYR A 114 5.29 -8.78 -7.08
C TYR A 114 5.47 -7.26 -7.02
N GLY A 115 4.61 -6.53 -7.70
CA GLY A 115 4.49 -5.07 -7.59
C GLY A 115 3.23 -4.74 -6.80
N ASP A 116 3.39 -4.16 -5.62
CA ASP A 116 2.34 -3.90 -4.65
C ASP A 116 2.28 -2.43 -4.29
N THR A 117 1.11 -1.80 -4.43
CA THR A 117 0.94 -0.37 -4.15
C THR A 117 -0.51 0.04 -4.04
N SER A 118 -0.78 1.03 -3.20
CA SER A 118 -2.11 1.62 -3.07
C SER A 118 -2.09 3.14 -3.04
N ARG A 119 -3.20 3.75 -3.47
CA ARG A 119 -3.40 5.20 -3.44
C ARG A 119 -4.80 5.58 -3.00
N MET A 120 -4.89 6.81 -2.49
CA MET A 120 -6.19 7.45 -2.23
C MET A 120 -6.72 8.15 -3.48
N TYR A 121 -8.04 8.09 -3.63
CA TYR A 121 -8.79 8.79 -4.67
C TYR A 121 -9.98 9.52 -4.05
N VAL A 122 -10.53 10.48 -4.79
CA VAL A 122 -11.69 11.26 -4.38
C VAL A 122 -12.70 11.27 -5.51
N ALA A 123 -13.96 11.01 -5.19
CA ALA A 123 -15.05 11.14 -6.15
C ALA A 123 -15.78 12.48 -5.93
N GLY A 124 -15.79 13.30 -6.97
CA GLY A 124 -16.46 14.62 -6.91
C GLY A 124 -15.74 15.63 -6.00
N THR A 125 -16.46 16.28 -5.12
CA THR A 125 -15.97 17.38 -4.28
C THR A 125 -15.18 16.87 -3.10
N LEU A 126 -13.92 17.28 -2.94
CA LEU A 126 -13.06 16.88 -1.80
C LEU A 126 -13.38 17.71 -0.55
N PRO A 127 -13.92 17.08 0.54
CA PRO A 127 -14.13 17.79 1.80
C PRO A 127 -12.80 18.10 2.49
N ARG A 128 -12.65 19.30 3.07
CA ARG A 128 -11.42 19.74 3.78
C ARG A 128 -10.88 18.74 4.80
N LYS A 129 -11.79 18.06 5.51
CA LYS A 129 -11.43 17.07 6.52
C LYS A 129 -10.76 15.84 5.88
N SER A 130 -11.31 15.41 4.73
CA SER A 130 -10.75 14.30 3.94
C SER A 130 -9.43 14.70 3.30
N GLU A 131 -9.33 15.90 2.73
CA GLU A 131 -8.10 16.46 2.17
C GLU A 131 -6.95 16.42 3.17
N ARG A 132 -7.19 16.91 4.40
CA ARG A 132 -6.18 16.89 5.46
C ARG A 132 -5.76 15.47 5.84
N LEU A 133 -6.71 14.52 5.94
CA LEU A 133 -6.40 13.12 6.23
C LEU A 133 -5.52 12.52 5.14
N ILE A 134 -5.89 12.69 3.88
CA ILE A 134 -5.15 12.20 2.72
C ILE A 134 -3.72 12.77 2.72
N GLN A 135 -3.59 14.09 2.88
CA GLN A 135 -2.28 14.74 2.90
C GLN A 135 -1.38 14.22 4.03
N VAL A 136 -1.91 14.13 5.26
CA VAL A 136 -1.14 13.62 6.41
C VAL A 136 -0.72 12.17 6.20
N THR A 137 -1.59 11.34 5.62
CA THR A 137 -1.27 9.93 5.35
C THR A 137 -0.18 9.79 4.29
N HIS A 138 -0.27 10.58 3.21
CA HIS A 138 0.75 10.63 2.18
C HIS A 138 2.11 11.08 2.73
N ASP A 139 2.12 12.19 3.47
CA ASP A 139 3.35 12.70 4.06
C ASP A 139 3.96 11.72 5.08
N ALA A 140 3.11 11.03 5.86
CA ALA A 140 3.55 10.01 6.80
C ALA A 140 4.26 8.83 6.10
N LEU A 141 3.73 8.37 4.96
CA LEU A 141 4.39 7.37 4.12
C LEU A 141 5.80 7.82 3.75
N PHE A 142 5.95 9.05 3.24
CA PHE A 142 7.25 9.57 2.83
C PHE A 142 8.20 9.84 4.01
N LYS A 143 7.68 10.13 5.23
CA LYS A 143 8.50 10.15 6.46
C LYS A 143 9.06 8.77 6.78
N GLY A 144 8.26 7.72 6.61
CA GLY A 144 8.71 6.34 6.76
C GLY A 144 9.75 5.95 5.72
N ILE A 145 9.50 6.26 4.44
CA ILE A 145 10.44 5.98 3.34
C ILE A 145 11.78 6.70 3.55
N ALA A 146 11.77 7.94 4.02
CA ALA A 146 12.99 8.71 4.29
C ALA A 146 13.86 8.10 5.42
N ALA A 147 13.28 7.26 6.28
CA ALA A 147 14.02 6.52 7.30
C ALA A 147 14.71 5.26 6.76
N VAL A 148 14.41 4.85 5.52
CA VAL A 148 14.97 3.64 4.91
C VAL A 148 16.38 3.92 4.41
N LYS A 149 17.37 3.35 5.09
CA LYS A 149 18.78 3.31 4.66
C LYS A 149 19.50 2.20 5.40
N PRO A 150 20.59 1.64 4.83
CA PRO A 150 21.40 0.67 5.54
C PRO A 150 21.84 1.16 6.93
N GLY A 151 21.75 0.27 7.92
CA GLY A 151 22.10 0.56 9.30
C GLY A 151 20.99 1.13 10.18
N ASN A 152 19.95 1.72 9.63
CA ASN A 152 18.71 2.02 10.37
C ASN A 152 17.94 0.71 10.64
N THR A 153 16.88 0.79 11.42
CA THR A 153 16.04 -0.36 11.78
C THR A 153 14.61 -0.20 11.28
N PHE A 154 13.85 -1.29 11.22
CA PHE A 154 12.42 -1.21 10.92
C PHE A 154 11.65 -0.35 11.93
N GLY A 155 12.09 -0.31 13.20
CA GLY A 155 11.52 0.57 14.20
C GLY A 155 11.71 2.06 13.92
N ASP A 156 12.73 2.47 13.18
CA ASP A 156 12.93 3.86 12.75
C ASP A 156 11.85 4.29 11.75
N ILE A 157 11.42 3.37 10.85
CA ILE A 157 10.33 3.61 9.90
C ILE A 157 9.02 3.85 10.66
N GLY A 158 8.65 2.92 11.54
CA GLY A 158 7.42 3.02 12.32
C GLY A 158 7.39 4.24 13.24
N HIS A 159 8.52 4.56 13.88
CA HIS A 159 8.66 5.74 14.73
C HIS A 159 8.45 7.04 13.95
N ALA A 160 9.06 7.17 12.76
CA ALA A 160 8.92 8.35 11.92
C ALA A 160 7.46 8.58 11.49
N ILE A 161 6.77 7.52 11.05
CA ILE A 161 5.35 7.56 10.67
C ILE A 161 4.49 7.96 11.85
N GLN A 162 4.59 7.22 12.96
CA GLN A 162 3.76 7.45 14.15
C GLN A 162 3.93 8.87 14.70
N THR A 163 5.16 9.32 14.86
CA THR A 163 5.46 10.67 15.38
C THR A 163 4.80 11.75 14.52
N TYR A 164 4.87 11.62 13.20
CA TYR A 164 4.25 12.57 12.28
C TYR A 164 2.73 12.56 12.37
N VAL A 165 2.09 11.38 12.32
CA VAL A 165 0.64 11.22 12.36
C VAL A 165 0.05 11.75 13.68
N GLU A 166 0.64 11.37 14.82
CA GLU A 166 0.16 11.78 16.15
C GLU A 166 0.32 13.29 16.39
N ALA A 167 1.38 13.93 15.86
CA ALA A 167 1.53 15.37 15.87
C ALA A 167 0.38 16.12 15.15
N HIS A 168 -0.26 15.45 14.17
CA HIS A 168 -1.43 15.96 13.46
C HIS A 168 -2.77 15.58 14.14
N ARG A 169 -2.75 14.97 15.33
CA ARG A 169 -3.90 14.51 16.12
C ARG A 169 -4.74 13.47 15.36
N MET A 170 -4.07 12.58 14.65
CA MET A 170 -4.62 11.41 13.98
C MET A 170 -4.02 10.14 14.58
N SER A 171 -4.54 8.98 14.24
CA SER A 171 -4.11 7.70 14.79
C SER A 171 -3.56 6.78 13.71
N VAL A 172 -2.45 6.12 14.00
CA VAL A 172 -1.93 5.02 13.18
C VAL A 172 -2.64 3.74 13.54
N VAL A 173 -3.16 3.01 12.55
CA VAL A 173 -3.71 1.67 12.73
C VAL A 173 -2.59 0.70 13.13
N LYS A 174 -2.88 -0.20 14.10
CA LYS A 174 -1.89 -1.11 14.67
C LYS A 174 -2.13 -2.59 14.33
N ASP A 175 -3.32 -2.90 13.79
CA ASP A 175 -3.75 -4.27 13.51
C ASP A 175 -3.21 -4.80 12.17
N PHE A 176 -2.68 -3.91 11.32
CA PHE A 176 -2.11 -4.21 10.01
C PHE A 176 -0.73 -3.60 9.86
N CYS A 177 0.07 -4.15 8.96
CA CYS A 177 1.45 -3.72 8.74
C CYS A 177 1.88 -4.00 7.30
N GLY A 178 2.95 -3.34 6.87
CA GLY A 178 3.67 -3.70 5.66
C GLY A 178 4.42 -5.03 5.80
N HIS A 179 4.93 -5.53 4.71
CA HIS A 179 5.52 -6.86 4.64
C HIS A 179 6.69 -6.92 3.66
N GLY A 180 7.55 -7.90 3.83
CA GLY A 180 8.53 -8.26 2.81
C GLY A 180 7.85 -8.77 1.55
N LEU A 181 8.40 -8.44 0.38
CA LEU A 181 7.92 -8.96 -0.90
C LEU A 181 9.10 -9.22 -1.84
N GLY A 182 8.82 -9.48 -3.11
CA GLY A 182 9.80 -9.77 -4.15
C GLY A 182 9.28 -10.84 -5.06
N GLN A 183 9.72 -12.09 -4.89
CA GLN A 183 9.15 -13.28 -5.56
C GLN A 183 8.15 -14.04 -4.67
N VAL A 184 7.74 -13.44 -3.57
CA VAL A 184 6.71 -13.95 -2.65
C VAL A 184 5.84 -12.76 -2.26
N PHE A 185 4.52 -12.94 -2.23
CA PHE A 185 3.58 -11.85 -1.96
C PHE A 185 3.76 -11.29 -0.54
N HIS A 186 3.64 -12.14 0.48
CA HIS A 186 3.81 -11.76 1.88
C HIS A 186 4.93 -12.59 2.51
N ALA A 187 5.98 -11.91 2.93
CA ALA A 187 7.15 -12.52 3.55
C ALA A 187 7.60 -11.69 4.77
N PRO A 188 8.44 -12.23 5.65
CA PRO A 188 9.15 -11.39 6.63
C PRO A 188 9.94 -10.27 5.95
N PRO A 189 10.02 -9.09 6.62
CA PRO A 189 9.55 -8.78 7.96
C PRO A 189 8.12 -8.25 7.97
N ASN A 190 7.49 -8.16 9.15
CA ASN A 190 6.38 -7.25 9.38
C ASN A 190 6.92 -5.81 9.53
N VAL A 191 6.46 -4.90 8.69
CA VAL A 191 6.85 -3.48 8.70
C VAL A 191 5.80 -2.68 9.45
N LEU A 192 6.01 -2.49 10.74
CA LEU A 192 5.07 -1.75 11.58
C LEU A 192 5.14 -0.25 11.27
N HIS A 193 3.99 0.43 11.24
CA HIS A 193 3.89 1.88 11.02
C HIS A 193 3.90 2.66 12.34
N TYR A 194 4.31 2.02 13.42
CA TYR A 194 4.47 2.57 14.77
C TYR A 194 5.63 1.86 15.48
N GLY A 195 6.13 2.45 16.55
CA GLY A 195 7.19 1.82 17.34
C GLY A 195 8.23 2.80 17.90
N ARG A 196 9.37 2.24 18.24
CA ARG A 196 10.50 2.98 18.83
C ARG A 196 11.69 3.00 17.87
N ALA A 197 12.30 4.15 17.73
CA ALA A 197 13.54 4.29 16.97
C ALA A 197 14.63 3.33 17.50
N GLY A 198 15.45 2.80 16.60
CA GLY A 198 16.55 1.89 16.89
C GLY A 198 16.13 0.49 17.31
N THR A 199 14.88 0.05 17.10
CA THR A 199 14.39 -1.26 17.47
C THR A 199 14.06 -2.13 16.24
N GLY A 200 14.08 -3.47 16.43
CA GLY A 200 13.81 -4.43 15.36
C GLY A 200 15.03 -4.77 14.51
N PRO A 201 14.85 -5.55 13.43
CA PRO A 201 15.92 -5.89 12.51
C PRO A 201 16.56 -4.66 11.88
N VAL A 202 17.86 -4.76 11.59
CA VAL A 202 18.60 -3.71 10.87
C VAL A 202 18.28 -3.81 9.37
N LEU A 203 18.13 -2.67 8.72
CA LEU A 203 17.95 -2.58 7.27
C LEU A 203 19.27 -2.86 6.57
N GLU A 204 19.24 -3.82 5.65
CA GLU A 204 20.39 -4.20 4.83
C GLU A 204 20.05 -4.00 3.35
N GLU A 205 21.07 -3.64 2.55
CA GLU A 205 20.93 -3.56 1.09
C GLU A 205 20.34 -4.84 0.52
N GLY A 206 19.41 -4.71 -0.45
CA GLY A 206 18.73 -5.84 -1.09
C GLY A 206 17.46 -6.30 -0.35
N MET A 207 17.09 -5.71 0.77
CA MET A 207 15.78 -5.96 1.39
C MET A 207 14.68 -5.25 0.59
N PHE A 208 13.62 -5.99 0.22
CA PHE A 208 12.42 -5.45 -0.43
C PHE A 208 11.21 -5.62 0.47
N PHE A 209 10.42 -4.57 0.63
CA PHE A 209 9.24 -4.57 1.50
C PHE A 209 8.26 -3.44 1.14
N THR A 210 7.03 -3.51 1.68
CA THR A 210 6.04 -2.44 1.58
C THR A 210 6.10 -1.52 2.79
N ILE A 211 5.77 -0.25 2.57
CA ILE A 211 5.43 0.72 3.61
C ILE A 211 4.06 1.26 3.25
N GLU A 212 3.07 1.05 4.13
CA GLU A 212 1.66 1.21 3.81
C GLU A 212 0.84 1.78 4.99
N PRO A 213 1.20 2.92 5.56
CA PRO A 213 0.53 3.43 6.76
C PRO A 213 -0.96 3.66 6.51
N MET A 214 -1.77 3.06 7.40
CA MET A 214 -3.20 3.33 7.53
C MET A 214 -3.41 4.33 8.66
N VAL A 215 -4.05 5.45 8.35
CA VAL A 215 -4.26 6.57 9.28
C VAL A 215 -5.74 6.85 9.45
N ASN A 216 -6.21 6.91 10.70
CA ASN A 216 -7.59 7.22 11.04
C ASN A 216 -7.72 8.66 11.59
N LEU A 217 -8.82 9.34 11.22
CA LEU A 217 -9.17 10.63 11.85
C LEU A 217 -9.58 10.49 13.30
N GLY A 218 -10.04 9.32 13.70
CA GLY A 218 -10.47 8.99 15.05
C GLY A 218 -9.48 8.08 15.76
N ARG A 219 -10.01 7.03 16.39
CA ARG A 219 -9.24 6.07 17.18
C ARG A 219 -8.55 5.02 16.30
N PRO A 220 -7.46 4.40 16.79
CA PRO A 220 -6.71 3.43 16.00
C PRO A 220 -7.38 2.05 15.87
N GLU A 221 -8.36 1.72 16.72
CA GLU A 221 -8.95 0.38 16.78
C GLU A 221 -9.77 0.07 15.54
N THR A 222 -9.59 -1.13 15.02
CA THR A 222 -10.32 -1.67 13.88
C THR A 222 -11.20 -2.86 14.26
N LYS A 223 -11.99 -3.32 13.32
CA LYS A 223 -12.64 -4.63 13.33
C LYS A 223 -12.75 -5.17 11.92
N VAL A 224 -12.58 -6.47 11.76
CA VAL A 224 -12.87 -7.18 10.53
C VAL A 224 -14.36 -7.51 10.48
N LEU A 225 -14.99 -7.35 9.32
CA LEU A 225 -16.39 -7.69 9.11
C LEU A 225 -16.60 -9.20 8.92
N ALA A 226 -17.86 -9.63 8.81
CA ALA A 226 -18.22 -11.03 8.67
C ALA A 226 -17.82 -11.67 7.32
N ASP A 227 -17.27 -10.88 6.41
CA ASP A 227 -16.68 -11.34 5.14
C ASP A 227 -15.23 -11.82 5.29
N ASP A 228 -14.68 -11.77 6.52
CA ASP A 228 -13.32 -12.16 6.89
C ASP A 228 -12.19 -11.35 6.23
N TRP A 229 -12.52 -10.27 5.50
CA TRP A 229 -11.58 -9.41 4.77
C TRP A 229 -11.68 -7.94 5.16
N THR A 230 -12.86 -7.35 5.00
CA THR A 230 -13.06 -5.91 5.13
C THR A 230 -12.77 -5.42 6.55
N ALA A 231 -11.70 -4.67 6.72
CA ALA A 231 -11.36 -4.00 7.98
C ALA A 231 -11.97 -2.60 8.03
N VAL A 232 -12.64 -2.25 9.12
CA VAL A 232 -13.26 -0.93 9.31
C VAL A 232 -12.84 -0.31 10.63
N THR A 233 -12.85 1.05 10.71
CA THR A 233 -12.67 1.75 11.98
C THR A 233 -13.83 1.47 12.93
N ARG A 234 -13.56 1.19 14.21
CA ARG A 234 -14.63 0.91 15.19
C ARG A 234 -15.52 2.10 15.47
N ASP A 235 -14.96 3.29 15.41
CA ASP A 235 -15.67 4.55 15.66
C ASP A 235 -16.29 5.17 14.40
N LYS A 236 -16.19 4.49 13.26
CA LYS A 236 -16.67 4.94 11.94
C LYS A 236 -16.01 6.23 11.44
N SER A 237 -14.89 6.61 12.00
CA SER A 237 -14.07 7.71 11.48
C SER A 237 -13.49 7.37 10.11
N LEU A 238 -13.19 8.39 9.31
CA LEU A 238 -12.53 8.18 8.02
C LEU A 238 -11.13 7.61 8.22
N SER A 239 -10.72 6.75 7.30
CA SER A 239 -9.39 6.18 7.19
C SER A 239 -8.80 6.48 5.81
N ALA A 240 -7.48 6.62 5.73
CA ALA A 240 -6.74 6.73 4.49
C ALA A 240 -5.49 5.85 4.54
N GLN A 241 -5.07 5.36 3.37
CA GLN A 241 -3.86 4.56 3.20
C GLN A 241 -3.16 4.98 1.91
N PHE A 242 -1.84 5.03 1.95
CA PHE A 242 -0.98 5.02 0.78
C PHE A 242 0.07 3.95 0.98
N GLU A 243 0.53 3.38 -0.12
CA GLU A 243 1.53 2.33 -0.08
C GLU A 243 2.54 2.45 -1.20
N HIS A 244 3.77 2.14 -0.88
CA HIS A 244 4.83 1.89 -1.84
C HIS A 244 5.62 0.63 -1.51
N SER A 245 5.95 -0.13 -2.57
CA SER A 245 7.00 -1.14 -2.53
C SER A 245 8.35 -0.45 -2.68
N VAL A 246 9.29 -0.79 -1.80
CA VAL A 246 10.61 -0.18 -1.73
C VAL A 246 11.72 -1.22 -1.64
N GLY A 247 12.92 -0.83 -2.07
CA GLY A 247 14.14 -1.61 -1.90
C GLY A 247 15.23 -0.81 -1.21
N VAL A 248 15.92 -1.42 -0.26
CA VAL A 248 17.09 -0.82 0.39
C VAL A 248 18.27 -0.88 -0.58
N THR A 249 18.84 0.28 -0.92
CA THR A 249 20.03 0.39 -1.77
C THR A 249 21.29 0.54 -0.91
N GLU A 250 22.46 0.56 -1.51
CA GLU A 250 23.74 0.78 -0.83
C GLU A 250 23.76 2.04 0.05
N THR A 251 23.06 3.10 -0.38
CA THR A 251 23.11 4.42 0.29
C THR A 251 21.78 4.94 0.79
N GLY A 252 20.66 4.23 0.52
CA GLY A 252 19.33 4.72 0.86
C GLY A 252 18.21 3.78 0.42
N VAL A 253 17.25 4.32 -0.33
CA VAL A 253 16.03 3.61 -0.73
C VAL A 253 15.71 3.86 -2.20
N GLU A 254 15.20 2.84 -2.88
CA GLU A 254 14.54 2.95 -4.17
C GLU A 254 13.06 2.64 -4.03
N ILE A 255 12.18 3.48 -4.59
CA ILE A 255 10.74 3.28 -4.60
C ILE A 255 10.37 2.68 -5.96
N PHE A 256 9.84 1.46 -5.97
CA PHE A 256 9.53 0.72 -7.18
C PHE A 256 8.20 1.14 -7.84
N THR A 257 7.30 1.74 -7.06
CA THR A 257 5.90 1.98 -7.42
C THR A 257 5.54 3.47 -7.59
N LEU A 258 6.53 4.31 -7.91
CA LEU A 258 6.26 5.72 -8.20
C LEU A 258 5.48 5.88 -9.51
N SER A 259 4.53 6.82 -9.51
CA SER A 259 3.85 7.24 -10.75
C SER A 259 4.84 7.84 -11.73
N SER A 260 4.86 7.31 -12.95
CA SER A 260 5.64 7.90 -14.05
C SER A 260 5.03 9.20 -14.58
N LYS A 261 3.76 9.50 -14.23
CA LYS A 261 3.03 10.70 -14.60
C LYS A 261 3.07 11.78 -13.52
N GLY A 262 3.74 11.54 -12.38
CA GLY A 262 3.82 12.48 -11.26
C GLY A 262 2.52 12.59 -10.45
N LEU A 263 1.66 11.58 -10.53
CA LEU A 263 0.35 11.55 -9.87
C LEU A 263 0.48 10.89 -8.49
N PHE A 264 0.82 11.66 -7.47
CA PHE A 264 1.18 11.10 -6.15
C PHE A 264 0.01 11.08 -5.16
N HIS A 265 -0.87 12.08 -5.19
CA HIS A 265 -2.08 12.13 -4.33
C HIS A 265 -3.19 12.97 -4.98
N PRO A 266 -4.48 12.80 -4.58
CA PRO A 266 -5.57 13.65 -5.06
C PRO A 266 -5.41 15.12 -4.63
N THR A 267 -5.90 16.09 -5.40
CA THR A 267 -6.64 15.89 -6.65
C THR A 267 -5.68 15.63 -7.79
N TYR A 268 -5.94 14.59 -8.57
CA TYR A 268 -5.14 14.30 -9.77
C TYR A 268 -5.64 15.19 -10.91
N SER A 269 -4.76 16.03 -11.44
CA SER A 269 -5.06 16.96 -12.53
C SER A 269 -4.02 16.85 -13.63
#